data_8e2e913a65fea5849fad38c928486dbd
#
_entry.id   8e2e913a65fea5849fad38c928486dbd
#
_cell.length_a   1.000
_cell.length_b   1.000
_cell.length_c   1.000
_cell.angle_alpha   90.00
_cell.angle_beta   90.00
_cell.angle_gamma   90.00
#
_symmetry.space_group_name_H-M   'P 1'
#
loop_
_entity.id
_entity.type
_entity.pdbx_description
1 polymer ?
#
loop_
_entity_poly.entity_id
_entity_poly.type
_entity_poly.pdbx_seq_one_letter_code
_entity_poly.pdbx_strand_id
1 'polypeptide(L)'
;GLFVSQNENNADVHAVQGAIPADDMNDEFIYYEPTFIPKGFVEESRIEDIAHLGIDYRFKNKIIFYSQSPLTATHNIDTENRKTEYVTVSGCEAFLSYDDNSSIIVWNDGDYVYSINGDLCKNDIIEMANSVNPTK
;
A
#
# COMPACT_ATOMS: atom_id res chain seq x y z
N GLY A 1 2.72 11.71 -7.50
CA GLY A 1 2.20 12.07 -6.21
C GLY A 1 0.87 11.41 -5.88
N LEU A 2 0.35 11.74 -4.72
CA LEU A 2 -0.95 11.27 -4.25
C LEU A 2 -1.95 12.41 -4.25
N PHE A 3 -3.18 12.08 -4.62
CA PHE A 3 -4.33 12.92 -4.36
C PHE A 3 -5.15 12.25 -3.26
N VAL A 4 -5.43 12.99 -2.17
CA VAL A 4 -6.20 12.49 -1.05
C VAL A 4 -7.42 13.38 -0.86
N SER A 5 -8.61 12.79 -1.00
CA SER A 5 -9.87 13.47 -0.73
C SER A 5 -10.41 12.94 0.59
N GLN A 6 -10.36 13.77 1.63
CA GLN A 6 -10.80 13.37 2.95
C GLN A 6 -12.19 13.90 3.26
N ASN A 7 -12.99 13.10 3.94
CA ASN A 7 -14.21 13.55 4.57
C ASN A 7 -14.15 13.19 6.07
N GLU A 8 -15.27 13.28 6.77
CA GLU A 8 -15.30 13.08 8.21
C GLU A 8 -14.86 11.68 8.66
N ASN A 9 -15.15 10.65 7.84
CA ASN A 9 -14.99 9.26 8.25
C ASN A 9 -14.00 8.47 7.40
N ASN A 10 -13.64 8.95 6.22
CA ASN A 10 -12.74 8.22 5.33
C ASN A 10 -11.98 9.14 4.37
N ALA A 11 -11.07 8.56 3.62
CA ALA A 11 -10.30 9.25 2.59
C ALA A 11 -10.21 8.39 1.33
N ASP A 12 -10.35 9.02 0.17
CA ASP A 12 -10.07 8.40 -1.11
C ASP A 12 -8.67 8.80 -1.54
N VAL A 13 -7.85 7.80 -1.85
CA VAL A 13 -6.44 8.01 -2.21
C VAL A 13 -6.19 7.44 -3.59
N HIS A 14 -5.61 8.26 -4.47
CA HIS A 14 -5.21 7.79 -5.80
C HIS A 14 -3.96 8.51 -6.27
N ALA A 15 -3.29 7.92 -7.26
CA ALA A 15 -2.11 8.53 -7.86
C ALA A 15 -2.52 9.68 -8.77
N VAL A 16 -1.74 10.77 -8.72
CA VAL A 16 -1.88 11.84 -9.71
C VAL A 16 -1.06 11.43 -10.92
N GLN A 17 -1.76 11.15 -12.02
CA GLN A 17 -1.13 10.68 -13.25
C GLN A 17 -0.82 11.84 -14.18
N GLY A 18 0.37 11.79 -14.79
CA GLY A 18 0.65 12.57 -15.96
C GLY A 18 0.13 11.86 -17.21
N ALA A 19 0.38 12.42 -18.40
CA ALA A 19 0.07 11.74 -19.65
C ALA A 19 0.89 10.46 -19.74
N ILE A 20 0.22 9.33 -20.00
CA ILE A 20 0.89 8.05 -20.20
C ILE A 20 1.03 7.81 -21.69
N PRO A 21 2.27 7.68 -22.23
CA PRO A 21 2.46 7.35 -23.62
C PRO A 21 1.78 6.03 -23.98
N ALA A 22 1.28 5.90 -25.21
CA ALA A 22 0.59 4.68 -25.64
C ALA A 22 1.47 3.45 -25.52
N ASP A 23 2.78 3.61 -25.68
CA ASP A 23 3.74 2.50 -25.57
C ASP A 23 3.77 1.89 -24.18
N ASP A 24 3.57 2.70 -23.13
CA ASP A 24 3.62 2.23 -21.75
C ASP A 24 2.41 1.37 -21.38
N MET A 25 1.33 1.45 -22.16
CA MET A 25 0.13 0.66 -21.91
C MET A 25 0.33 -0.83 -22.12
N ASN A 26 1.40 -1.21 -22.79
CA ASN A 26 1.73 -2.61 -23.06
C ASN A 26 2.83 -3.15 -22.16
N ASP A 27 3.29 -2.33 -21.21
CA ASP A 27 4.35 -2.75 -20.31
C ASP A 27 3.90 -3.88 -19.41
N GLU A 28 4.78 -4.83 -19.22
CA GLU A 28 4.54 -5.95 -18.33
C GLU A 28 4.43 -5.48 -16.89
N PHE A 29 3.49 -6.05 -16.12
CA PHE A 29 3.34 -5.76 -14.70
C PHE A 29 4.50 -6.45 -13.95
N ILE A 30 5.34 -5.66 -13.31
CA ILE A 30 6.50 -6.15 -12.56
C ILE A 30 6.11 -6.23 -11.10
N TYR A 31 6.20 -7.43 -10.50
CA TYR A 31 5.81 -7.63 -9.12
C TYR A 31 6.84 -7.06 -8.15
N TYR A 32 6.34 -6.28 -7.19
CA TYR A 32 7.09 -5.74 -6.07
C TYR A 32 6.45 -6.25 -4.80
N GLU A 33 7.25 -6.67 -3.83
CA GLU A 33 6.70 -7.16 -2.57
C GLU A 33 7.56 -6.76 -1.38
N PRO A 34 6.97 -6.72 -0.16
CA PRO A 34 7.73 -6.41 1.05
C PRO A 34 8.81 -7.45 1.30
N THR A 35 10.00 -7.00 1.70
CA THR A 35 11.08 -7.87 2.14
C THR A 35 11.21 -7.90 3.66
N PHE A 36 10.63 -6.93 4.36
CA PHE A 36 10.50 -6.96 5.81
C PHE A 36 9.05 -7.31 6.17
N ILE A 37 8.87 -8.34 6.98
CA ILE A 37 7.57 -8.75 7.50
C ILE A 37 7.67 -8.72 9.02
N PRO A 38 6.72 -8.10 9.74
CA PRO A 38 6.77 -8.07 11.20
C PRO A 38 6.89 -9.46 11.80
N LYS A 39 7.64 -9.56 12.88
CA LYS A 39 7.98 -10.84 13.52
C LYS A 39 6.72 -11.64 13.84
N GLY A 40 6.74 -12.91 13.45
CA GLY A 40 5.66 -13.86 13.70
C GLY A 40 4.69 -13.99 12.54
N PHE A 41 4.60 -12.99 11.67
CA PHE A 41 3.72 -13.08 10.50
C PHE A 41 4.33 -13.96 9.43
N VAL A 42 3.48 -14.74 8.77
CA VAL A 42 3.87 -15.57 7.63
C VAL A 42 2.87 -15.36 6.50
N GLU A 43 3.34 -15.48 5.26
CA GLU A 43 2.46 -15.39 4.10
C GLU A 43 1.46 -16.54 4.14
N GLU A 44 0.16 -16.20 4.06
CA GLU A 44 -0.93 -17.19 4.10
C GLU A 44 -1.52 -17.42 2.73
N SER A 45 -1.69 -16.36 1.92
CA SER A 45 -2.22 -16.46 0.59
C SER A 45 -1.67 -15.38 -0.32
N ARG A 46 -1.70 -15.64 -1.61
CA ARG A 46 -1.15 -14.72 -2.62
C ARG A 46 -2.00 -14.82 -3.87
N ILE A 47 -2.36 -13.67 -4.44
CA ILE A 47 -3.03 -13.57 -5.72
C ILE A 47 -2.13 -12.78 -6.65
N GLU A 48 -1.73 -13.39 -7.77
CA GLU A 48 -0.93 -12.76 -8.81
C GLU A 48 -1.70 -12.82 -10.12
N ASP A 49 -1.93 -11.66 -10.73
CA ASP A 49 -2.52 -11.61 -12.06
C ASP A 49 -1.84 -10.54 -12.90
N ILE A 50 -2.36 -10.24 -14.11
CA ILE A 50 -1.67 -9.38 -15.06
C ILE A 50 -1.62 -7.91 -14.62
N ALA A 51 -2.39 -7.52 -13.60
CA ALA A 51 -2.52 -6.13 -13.19
C ALA A 51 -2.63 -5.97 -11.67
N HIS A 52 -2.30 -7.03 -10.91
CA HIS A 52 -2.48 -6.96 -9.46
C HIS A 52 -1.65 -8.02 -8.74
N LEU A 53 -1.11 -7.62 -7.60
CA LEU A 53 -0.51 -8.54 -6.64
C LEU A 53 -1.15 -8.25 -5.28
N GLY A 54 -1.66 -9.30 -4.63
CA GLY A 54 -2.20 -9.22 -3.28
C GLY A 54 -1.61 -10.32 -2.42
N ILE A 55 -1.15 -9.98 -1.21
CA ILE A 55 -0.56 -10.95 -0.29
C ILE A 55 -1.17 -10.76 1.09
N ASP A 56 -1.66 -11.85 1.67
CA ASP A 56 -2.14 -11.90 3.05
C ASP A 56 -1.06 -12.51 3.94
N TYR A 57 -0.77 -11.84 5.05
CA TYR A 57 0.14 -12.36 6.08
C TYR A 57 -0.67 -12.55 7.36
N ARG A 58 -0.39 -13.61 8.08
CA ARG A 58 -1.12 -13.95 9.31
C ARG A 58 -0.16 -14.28 10.46
N PHE A 59 -0.55 -13.84 11.65
CA PHE A 59 0.06 -14.25 12.90
C PHE A 59 -1.05 -14.40 13.94
N LYS A 60 -1.40 -15.64 14.28
CA LYS A 60 -2.53 -15.96 15.18
C LYS A 60 -3.83 -15.37 14.59
N ASN A 61 -4.50 -14.47 15.31
CA ASN A 61 -5.72 -13.82 14.83
C ASN A 61 -5.46 -12.46 14.17
N LYS A 62 -4.20 -12.12 13.91
CA LYS A 62 -3.83 -10.86 13.28
C LYS A 62 -3.56 -11.07 11.79
N ILE A 63 -3.96 -10.08 11.00
CA ILE A 63 -3.81 -10.14 9.53
C ILE A 63 -3.17 -8.84 9.05
N ILE A 64 -2.30 -8.96 8.05
CA ILE A 64 -1.79 -7.83 7.27
C ILE A 64 -2.07 -8.14 5.80
N PHE A 65 -2.59 -7.18 5.07
CA PHE A 65 -2.82 -7.29 3.64
C PHE A 65 -1.96 -6.28 2.88
N TYR A 66 -1.21 -6.76 1.90
CA TYR A 66 -0.40 -5.94 0.99
C TYR A 66 -0.97 -6.04 -0.42
N SER A 67 -1.02 -4.92 -1.14
CA SER A 67 -1.41 -4.94 -2.55
C SER A 67 -0.56 -4.01 -3.40
N GLN A 68 -0.38 -4.39 -4.66
CA GLN A 68 0.23 -3.60 -5.71
C GLN A 68 -0.77 -3.56 -6.87
N SER A 69 -1.05 -2.37 -7.40
CA SER A 69 -2.09 -2.15 -8.41
C SER A 69 -1.61 -1.12 -9.43
N PRO A 70 -2.28 -1.02 -10.58
CA PRO A 70 -1.97 0.04 -11.55
C PRO A 70 -2.23 1.43 -10.97
N LEU A 71 -1.64 2.46 -11.57
CA LEU A 71 -1.80 3.84 -11.14
C LEU A 71 -3.26 4.33 -11.16
N THR A 72 -4.13 3.66 -11.89
CA THR A 72 -5.56 4.00 -11.96
C THR A 72 -6.35 3.57 -10.73
N ALA A 73 -5.75 2.74 -9.86
CA ALA A 73 -6.46 2.24 -8.68
C ALA A 73 -6.71 3.35 -7.66
N THR A 74 -7.88 3.29 -7.01
CA THR A 74 -8.25 4.19 -5.92
C THR A 74 -8.48 3.36 -4.66
N HIS A 75 -8.00 3.85 -3.52
CA HIS A 75 -8.17 3.20 -2.23
C HIS A 75 -9.00 4.08 -1.32
N ASN A 76 -10.05 3.50 -0.74
CA ASN A 76 -10.85 4.16 0.29
C ASN A 76 -10.31 3.72 1.66
N ILE A 77 -9.94 4.68 2.49
CA ILE A 77 -9.28 4.43 3.77
C ILE A 77 -10.16 4.96 4.90
N ASP A 78 -10.40 4.10 5.89
CA ASP A 78 -11.08 4.48 7.12
C ASP A 78 -10.23 5.46 7.92
N THR A 79 -10.76 6.64 8.22
CA THR A 79 -10.08 7.65 9.03
C THR A 79 -10.88 8.03 10.27
N GLU A 80 -12.03 7.42 10.50
CA GLU A 80 -12.88 7.72 11.66
C GLU A 80 -12.17 7.31 12.96
N ASN A 81 -12.04 8.27 13.88
CA ASN A 81 -11.38 8.08 15.17
C ASN A 81 -9.92 7.62 15.05
N ARG A 82 -9.27 7.96 13.94
CA ARG A 82 -7.89 7.55 13.65
C ARG A 82 -7.03 8.77 13.41
N LYS A 83 -5.73 8.63 13.65
CA LYS A 83 -4.75 9.64 13.28
C LYS A 83 -4.39 9.48 11.81
N THR A 84 -4.12 10.60 11.14
CA THR A 84 -3.67 10.60 9.74
C THR A 84 -2.44 11.49 9.61
N GLU A 85 -1.52 11.09 8.75
CA GLU A 85 -0.36 11.93 8.42
C GLU A 85 0.23 11.53 7.09
N TYR A 86 1.04 12.42 6.52
CA TYR A 86 1.83 12.12 5.34
C TYR A 86 3.22 11.70 5.80
N VAL A 87 3.74 10.64 5.20
CA VAL A 87 5.08 10.12 5.47
C VAL A 87 5.79 9.87 4.16
N THR A 88 7.08 9.58 4.21
CA THR A 88 7.87 9.26 3.02
C THR A 88 8.17 7.76 3.00
N VAL A 89 7.90 7.12 1.85
CA VAL A 89 8.21 5.73 1.60
C VAL A 89 9.11 5.67 0.37
N SER A 90 10.35 5.23 0.54
CA SER A 90 11.33 5.11 -0.55
C SER A 90 11.41 6.38 -1.41
N GLY A 91 11.36 7.54 -0.76
CA GLY A 91 11.41 8.83 -1.44
C GLY A 91 10.06 9.31 -1.98
N CYS A 92 9.00 8.56 -1.83
CA CYS A 92 7.67 8.91 -2.32
C CYS A 92 6.75 9.33 -1.18
N GLU A 93 5.83 10.27 -1.47
CA GLU A 93 4.83 10.67 -0.49
C GLU A 93 3.83 9.54 -0.25
N ALA A 94 3.52 9.28 1.00
CA ALA A 94 2.55 8.26 1.40
C ALA A 94 1.53 8.85 2.37
N PHE A 95 0.29 8.35 2.31
CA PHE A 95 -0.77 8.72 3.23
C PHE A 95 -0.95 7.58 4.24
N LEU A 96 -0.88 7.92 5.53
CA LEU A 96 -0.95 6.96 6.63
C LEU A 96 -2.14 7.28 7.53
N SER A 97 -2.94 6.26 7.84
CA SER A 97 -4.01 6.33 8.84
C SER A 97 -3.75 5.23 9.87
N TYR A 98 -3.77 5.57 11.16
CA TYR A 98 -3.43 4.59 12.19
C TYR A 98 -4.12 4.88 13.52
N ASP A 99 -4.22 3.84 14.35
CA ASP A 99 -4.61 3.92 15.75
C ASP A 99 -3.70 2.99 16.56
N ASP A 100 -4.05 2.68 17.81
CA ASP A 100 -3.21 1.87 18.68
C ASP A 100 -3.10 0.41 18.21
N ASN A 101 -4.05 -0.07 17.39
CA ASN A 101 -4.17 -1.47 17.03
C ASN A 101 -3.91 -1.78 15.57
N SER A 102 -4.08 -0.81 14.69
CA SER A 102 -4.01 -1.05 13.24
C SER A 102 -3.47 0.14 12.48
N SER A 103 -3.02 -0.11 11.26
CA SER A 103 -2.47 0.93 10.39
C SER A 103 -2.81 0.64 8.94
N ILE A 104 -2.94 1.71 8.16
CA ILE A 104 -3.18 1.65 6.71
C ILE A 104 -2.28 2.67 6.06
N ILE A 105 -1.53 2.27 5.03
CA ILE A 105 -0.67 3.17 4.28
C ILE A 105 -0.87 2.96 2.79
N VAL A 106 -0.91 4.07 2.03
CA VAL A 106 -1.03 4.04 0.57
C VAL A 106 0.01 4.99 -0.02
N TRP A 107 0.72 4.54 -1.04
CA TRP A 107 1.68 5.37 -1.75
C TRP A 107 1.77 4.94 -3.21
N ASN A 108 2.45 5.74 -4.03
CA ASN A 108 2.78 5.31 -5.39
C ASN A 108 4.20 5.75 -5.73
N ASP A 109 4.83 5.02 -6.66
CA ASP A 109 6.19 5.30 -7.11
C ASP A 109 6.23 5.87 -8.53
N GLY A 110 5.07 6.22 -9.09
CA GLY A 110 4.96 6.70 -10.47
C GLY A 110 4.65 5.59 -11.46
N ASP A 111 4.79 4.32 -11.06
CA ASP A 111 4.50 3.16 -11.89
C ASP A 111 3.32 2.35 -11.35
N TYR A 112 3.24 2.22 -10.04
CA TYR A 112 2.19 1.43 -9.37
C TYR A 112 1.69 2.15 -8.12
N VAL A 113 0.50 1.75 -7.69
CA VAL A 113 -0.06 2.13 -6.38
C VAL A 113 0.11 0.95 -5.44
N TYR A 114 0.59 1.23 -4.25
CA TYR A 114 0.81 0.23 -3.20
C TYR A 114 -0.05 0.53 -1.99
N SER A 115 -0.50 -0.52 -1.31
CA SER A 115 -1.15 -0.37 -0.02
C SER A 115 -0.77 -1.49 0.93
N ILE A 116 -0.73 -1.16 2.21
CA ILE A 116 -0.60 -2.13 3.29
C ILE A 116 -1.64 -1.75 4.33
N ASN A 117 -2.39 -2.72 4.83
CA ASN A 117 -3.27 -2.48 5.97
C ASN A 117 -3.30 -3.70 6.87
N GLY A 118 -3.52 -3.47 8.14
CA GLY A 118 -3.65 -4.60 9.04
C GLY A 118 -3.31 -4.28 10.50
N ASP A 119 -3.15 -5.37 11.24
CA ASP A 119 -2.96 -5.35 12.68
C ASP A 119 -1.48 -5.19 13.03
N LEU A 120 -0.95 -4.01 12.74
CA LEU A 120 0.43 -3.67 13.03
C LEU A 120 0.53 -2.19 13.40
N CYS A 121 1.59 -1.84 14.13
CA CYS A 121 1.79 -0.47 14.57
C CYS A 121 2.35 0.42 13.45
N LYS A 122 2.31 1.73 13.69
CA LYS A 122 2.79 2.74 12.75
C LYS A 122 4.23 2.48 12.30
N ASN A 123 5.12 2.20 13.24
CA ASN A 123 6.54 2.00 12.89
C ASN A 123 6.75 0.76 12.03
N ASP A 124 6.04 -0.31 12.31
CA ASP A 124 6.15 -1.55 11.54
C ASP A 124 5.60 -1.39 10.12
N ILE A 125 4.47 -0.69 9.96
CA ILE A 125 3.91 -0.51 8.62
C ILE A 125 4.81 0.39 7.75
N ILE A 126 5.43 1.40 8.34
CA ILE A 126 6.37 2.25 7.61
C ILE A 126 7.60 1.45 7.19
N GLU A 127 8.14 0.64 8.09
CA GLU A 127 9.29 -0.22 7.77
C GLU A 127 8.94 -1.23 6.68
N MET A 128 7.77 -1.86 6.78
CA MET A 128 7.30 -2.80 5.78
C MET A 128 7.13 -2.13 4.41
N ALA A 129 6.54 -0.93 4.38
CA ALA A 129 6.35 -0.18 3.13
C ALA A 129 7.70 0.16 2.49
N ASN A 130 8.67 0.63 3.28
CA ASN A 130 10.01 0.95 2.77
C ASN A 130 10.78 -0.28 2.28
N SER A 131 10.33 -1.48 2.64
CA SER A 131 10.99 -2.73 2.24
C SER A 131 10.49 -3.30 0.92
N VAL A 132 9.51 -2.66 0.30
CA VAL A 132 8.93 -3.14 -0.98
C VAL A 132 9.96 -2.99 -2.09
N ASN A 133 10.28 -4.11 -2.73
CA ASN A 133 11.29 -4.19 -3.78
C ASN A 133 10.84 -5.17 -4.86
N PRO A 134 11.42 -5.10 -6.08
CA PRO A 134 11.10 -6.12 -7.09
C PRO A 134 11.34 -7.52 -6.53
N THR A 135 10.47 -8.46 -6.88
CA THR A 135 10.56 -9.84 -6.41
C THR A 135 11.76 -10.59 -6.97
N LYS A 136 12.42 -10.00 -7.92
CA LYS A 136 13.64 -10.58 -8.54
C LYS A 136 14.73 -9.55 -8.67
#